data_a7691f064737047cb53c5a528127a1a2
#
_entry.id   a7691f064737047cb53c5a528127a1a2
#
_cell.length_a   1.000
_cell.length_b   1.000
_cell.length_c   1.000
_cell.angle_alpha   90.00
_cell.angle_beta   90.00
_cell.angle_gamma   90.00
#
_symmetry.space_group_name_H-M   'P 1'
#
loop_
_entity.id
_entity.type
_entity.pdbx_description
1 polymer ?
#
loop_
_entity_poly.entity_id
_entity_poly.type
_entity_poly.pdbx_seq_one_letter_code
_entity_poly.pdbx_strand_id
1 'polypeptide(L)'
;MKIVLPGGSGQVGTLLARDFHARGHDVTVLSRRPGPAPWRTLAWNGESAGAWWQVVDGADVVINLAGRSVNCRYHDRNREEILHSRIASTRAVGEAIAAAGKPPAVWLQAGTATIYAEREDADNDEETGQIDGLGKGRWGFSTEVALRWEAALANAPTPQTRKVTLRSAMTMSPDRGGVFDVLLGLVRRGLGGRAGTGRQ
;
A
#
# COMPACT_ATOMS: atom_id res chain seq x y z
N MET A 1 9.44 -9.78 -16.37
CA MET A 1 8.07 -9.27 -16.25
C MET A 1 8.11 -7.75 -16.31
N LYS A 2 7.03 -7.15 -16.81
CA LYS A 2 6.80 -5.71 -16.76
C LYS A 2 5.94 -5.40 -15.52
N ILE A 3 6.51 -4.66 -14.57
CA ILE A 3 5.92 -4.41 -13.25
C ILE A 3 5.70 -2.91 -13.07
N VAL A 4 4.49 -2.51 -12.74
CA VAL A 4 4.14 -1.11 -12.46
C VAL A 4 3.85 -0.92 -10.98
N LEU A 5 4.50 0.07 -10.35
CA LEU A 5 4.43 0.36 -8.92
C LEU A 5 3.85 1.77 -8.67
N PRO A 6 2.51 1.95 -8.70
CA PRO A 6 1.89 3.19 -8.27
C PRO A 6 2.21 3.49 -6.80
N GLY A 7 2.76 4.68 -6.51
CA GLY A 7 3.25 5.04 -5.16
C GLY A 7 4.58 4.37 -4.78
N GLY A 8 5.28 3.77 -5.74
CA GLY A 8 6.51 3.00 -5.52
C GLY A 8 7.73 3.80 -5.06
N SER A 9 7.63 5.12 -4.92
CA SER A 9 8.70 5.96 -4.34
C SER A 9 8.71 5.97 -2.80
N GLY A 10 7.74 5.32 -2.15
CA GLY A 10 7.74 5.09 -0.71
C GLY A 10 8.72 3.99 -0.29
N GLN A 11 8.87 3.77 1.02
CA GLN A 11 9.82 2.79 1.57
C GLN A 11 9.62 1.38 0.99
N VAL A 12 8.42 0.82 1.11
CA VAL A 12 8.11 -0.52 0.59
C VAL A 12 8.32 -0.58 -0.93
N GLY A 13 7.82 0.43 -1.65
CA GLY A 13 7.94 0.48 -3.10
C GLY A 13 9.39 0.56 -3.59
N THR A 14 10.25 1.29 -2.89
CA THR A 14 11.68 1.39 -3.21
C THR A 14 12.38 0.04 -3.00
N LEU A 15 12.03 -0.68 -1.94
CA LEU A 15 12.56 -2.04 -1.68
C LEU A 15 12.16 -3.00 -2.79
N LEU A 16 10.88 -3.02 -3.14
CA LEU A 16 10.37 -3.87 -4.22
C LEU A 16 10.96 -3.51 -5.57
N ALA A 17 11.02 -2.21 -5.91
CA ALA A 17 11.59 -1.76 -7.16
C ALA A 17 13.05 -2.15 -7.31
N ARG A 18 13.84 -2.05 -6.23
CA ARG A 18 15.25 -2.45 -6.18
C ARG A 18 15.43 -3.96 -6.42
N ASP A 19 14.65 -4.78 -5.70
CA ASP A 19 14.71 -6.24 -5.83
C ASP A 19 14.28 -6.71 -7.22
N PHE A 20 13.14 -6.22 -7.72
CA PHE A 20 12.66 -6.58 -9.05
C PHE A 20 13.61 -6.12 -10.16
N HIS A 21 14.15 -4.92 -10.05
CA HIS A 21 15.13 -4.41 -11.02
C HIS A 21 16.41 -5.25 -11.01
N ALA A 22 16.92 -5.60 -9.81
CA ALA A 22 18.09 -6.46 -9.67
C ALA A 22 17.89 -7.87 -10.25
N ARG A 23 16.65 -8.36 -10.28
CA ARG A 23 16.26 -9.62 -10.92
C ARG A 23 16.00 -9.50 -12.44
N GLY A 24 16.27 -8.34 -13.03
CA GLY A 24 16.10 -8.11 -14.47
C GLY A 24 14.67 -7.89 -14.93
N HIS A 25 13.75 -7.47 -14.05
CA HIS A 25 12.39 -7.09 -14.44
C HIS A 25 12.35 -5.66 -14.96
N ASP A 26 11.44 -5.38 -15.89
CA ASP A 26 11.12 -4.03 -16.36
C ASP A 26 10.21 -3.35 -15.33
N VAL A 27 10.79 -2.45 -14.53
CA VAL A 27 10.11 -1.79 -13.41
C VAL A 27 9.80 -0.35 -13.75
N THR A 28 8.54 0.04 -13.61
CA THR A 28 8.09 1.45 -13.70
C THR A 28 7.45 1.88 -12.38
N VAL A 29 8.03 2.89 -11.75
CA VAL A 29 7.48 3.53 -10.54
C VAL A 29 6.70 4.77 -10.89
N LEU A 30 5.46 4.87 -10.38
CA LEU A 30 4.65 6.08 -10.46
C LEU A 30 4.78 6.88 -9.16
N SER A 31 5.12 8.16 -9.28
CA SER A 31 5.36 9.04 -8.14
C SER A 31 4.85 10.45 -8.40
N ARG A 32 4.38 11.15 -7.35
CA ARG A 32 4.06 12.58 -7.42
C ARG A 32 5.32 13.44 -7.65
N ARG A 33 6.47 12.93 -7.25
CA ARG A 33 7.77 13.59 -7.42
C ARG A 33 8.77 12.55 -7.93
N PRO A 34 8.75 12.25 -9.24
CA PRO A 34 9.73 11.34 -9.83
C PRO A 34 11.13 11.90 -9.65
N GLY A 35 12.06 11.05 -9.29
CA GLY A 35 13.47 11.37 -9.11
C GLY A 35 14.36 10.38 -9.85
N PRO A 36 15.69 10.60 -9.86
CA PRO A 36 16.64 9.66 -10.42
C PRO A 36 16.56 8.30 -9.75
N ALA A 37 16.50 7.25 -10.55
CA ALA A 37 16.48 5.86 -10.07
C ALA A 37 17.07 4.94 -11.15
N PRO A 38 17.55 3.73 -10.81
CA PRO A 38 17.97 2.73 -11.79
C PRO A 38 16.84 2.22 -12.70
N TRP A 39 15.59 2.36 -12.26
CA TRP A 39 14.37 1.98 -12.98
C TRP A 39 13.64 3.20 -13.52
N ARG A 40 12.68 2.96 -14.39
CA ARG A 40 11.84 4.03 -14.96
C ARG A 40 10.96 4.67 -13.89
N THR A 41 10.91 6.00 -13.85
CA THR A 41 10.00 6.77 -12.98
C THR A 41 9.13 7.70 -13.82
N LEU A 42 7.82 7.75 -13.51
CA LEU A 42 6.86 8.62 -14.18
C LEU A 42 6.07 9.46 -13.16
N ALA A 43 5.73 10.66 -13.59
CA ALA A 43 4.88 11.54 -12.80
C ALA A 43 3.44 11.02 -12.77
N TRP A 44 2.84 11.04 -11.58
CA TRP A 44 1.45 10.72 -11.32
C TRP A 44 0.95 11.47 -10.09
N ASN A 45 -0.20 12.10 -10.18
CA ASN A 45 -0.79 12.85 -9.05
C ASN A 45 -1.44 11.95 -7.97
N GLY A 46 -1.66 10.67 -8.27
CA GLY A 46 -2.30 9.70 -7.35
C GLY A 46 -3.83 9.58 -7.51
N GLU A 47 -4.45 10.28 -8.45
CA GLU A 47 -5.92 10.44 -8.47
C GLU A 47 -6.55 10.31 -9.85
N SER A 48 -5.85 10.71 -10.90
CA SER A 48 -6.47 10.85 -12.22
C SER A 48 -5.68 10.20 -13.34
N ALA A 49 -6.37 10.02 -14.45
CA ALA A 49 -5.80 9.61 -15.72
C ALA A 49 -4.65 10.52 -16.17
N GLY A 50 -3.79 9.99 -17.02
CA GLY A 50 -2.67 10.70 -17.59
C GLY A 50 -1.79 9.80 -18.44
N ALA A 51 -0.68 10.31 -18.93
CA ALA A 51 0.25 9.56 -19.78
C ALA A 51 0.77 8.25 -19.12
N TRP A 52 0.70 8.15 -17.80
CA TRP A 52 1.09 6.97 -17.06
C TRP A 52 0.21 5.73 -17.33
N TRP A 53 -1.01 5.91 -17.84
CA TRP A 53 -1.87 4.77 -18.21
C TRP A 53 -1.24 3.86 -19.23
N GLN A 54 -0.44 4.42 -20.16
CA GLN A 54 0.24 3.66 -21.21
C GLN A 54 1.18 2.60 -20.66
N VAL A 55 1.70 2.76 -19.42
CA VAL A 55 2.59 1.73 -18.84
C VAL A 55 1.83 0.58 -18.17
N VAL A 56 0.54 0.76 -17.91
CA VAL A 56 -0.34 -0.29 -17.40
C VAL A 56 -0.72 -1.26 -18.49
N ASP A 57 -0.90 -0.75 -19.72
CA ASP A 57 -1.16 -1.59 -20.89
C ASP A 57 0.02 -2.52 -21.19
N GLY A 58 -0.26 -3.81 -21.24
CA GLY A 58 0.73 -4.87 -21.39
C GLY A 58 1.66 -5.07 -20.18
N ALA A 59 1.35 -4.50 -19.02
CA ALA A 59 2.01 -4.87 -17.77
C ALA A 59 1.62 -6.30 -17.37
N ASP A 60 2.54 -7.04 -16.74
CA ASP A 60 2.24 -8.35 -16.18
C ASP A 60 1.60 -8.20 -14.79
N VAL A 61 2.12 -7.24 -13.98
CA VAL A 61 1.70 -7.00 -12.60
C VAL A 61 1.63 -5.51 -12.32
N VAL A 62 0.57 -5.10 -11.62
CA VAL A 62 0.46 -3.77 -11.00
C VAL A 62 0.44 -3.95 -9.48
N ILE A 63 1.30 -3.21 -8.75
CA ILE A 63 1.35 -3.23 -7.28
C ILE A 63 1.06 -1.81 -6.77
N ASN A 64 -0.18 -1.53 -6.42
CA ASN A 64 -0.57 -0.21 -5.92
C ASN A 64 -0.19 -0.05 -4.44
N LEU A 65 0.76 0.82 -4.18
CA LEU A 65 1.26 1.20 -2.85
C LEU A 65 0.92 2.65 -2.50
N ALA A 66 0.10 3.31 -3.34
CA ALA A 66 -0.19 4.72 -3.17
C ALA A 66 -1.09 4.98 -1.96
N GLY A 67 -0.72 5.97 -1.18
CA GLY A 67 -1.45 6.43 -0.04
C GLY A 67 -0.67 7.50 0.72
N ARG A 68 -1.39 8.42 1.36
CA ARG A 68 -0.77 9.38 2.28
C ARG A 68 -0.21 8.66 3.50
N SER A 69 0.98 9.06 3.98
CA SER A 69 1.56 8.56 5.23
C SER A 69 0.61 8.81 6.41
N VAL A 70 0.47 7.81 7.26
CA VAL A 70 -0.30 7.86 8.51
C VAL A 70 0.51 8.44 9.67
N ASN A 71 1.80 8.72 9.47
CA ASN A 71 2.65 9.37 10.47
C ASN A 71 2.36 10.88 10.55
N CYS A 72 1.20 11.22 11.11
CA CYS A 72 0.72 12.59 11.28
C CYS A 72 -0.31 12.67 12.43
N ARG A 73 -0.65 13.88 12.88
CA ARG A 73 -1.77 14.06 13.78
C ARG A 73 -3.08 13.83 13.04
N TYR A 74 -4.02 13.09 13.65
CA TYR A 74 -5.30 12.67 13.06
C TYR A 74 -6.40 13.73 13.31
N HIS A 75 -6.17 14.99 12.88
CA HIS A 75 -7.24 15.97 12.75
C HIS A 75 -8.03 15.74 11.44
N ASP A 76 -9.20 16.33 11.30
CA ASP A 76 -10.17 16.02 10.24
C ASP A 76 -9.57 16.07 8.83
N ARG A 77 -8.84 17.13 8.50
CA ARG A 77 -8.18 17.25 7.19
C ARG A 77 -7.21 16.08 6.91
N ASN A 78 -6.39 15.67 7.90
CA ASN A 78 -5.45 14.56 7.71
C ASN A 78 -6.19 13.24 7.58
N ARG A 79 -7.27 13.03 8.32
CA ARG A 79 -8.13 11.84 8.19
C ARG A 79 -8.74 11.76 6.80
N GLU A 80 -9.30 12.86 6.31
CA GLU A 80 -9.87 12.96 4.96
C GLU A 80 -8.81 12.66 3.89
N GLU A 81 -7.63 13.26 3.95
CA GLU A 81 -6.54 13.03 3.00
C GLU A 81 -6.01 11.59 3.05
N ILE A 82 -5.96 10.95 4.24
CA ILE A 82 -5.56 9.54 4.39
C ILE A 82 -6.56 8.63 3.69
N LEU A 83 -7.85 8.84 3.89
CA LEU A 83 -8.91 8.05 3.26
C LEU A 83 -8.97 8.32 1.75
N HIS A 84 -9.06 9.59 1.35
CA HIS A 84 -9.18 10.01 -0.03
C HIS A 84 -8.03 9.48 -0.90
N SER A 85 -6.78 9.67 -0.47
CA SER A 85 -5.61 9.26 -1.25
C SER A 85 -5.60 7.76 -1.59
N ARG A 86 -6.15 6.93 -0.72
CA ARG A 86 -6.23 5.46 -0.93
C ARG A 86 -7.33 5.10 -1.91
N ILE A 87 -8.51 5.67 -1.70
CA ILE A 87 -9.68 5.40 -2.57
C ILE A 87 -9.42 5.95 -3.98
N ALA A 88 -8.96 7.20 -4.09
CA ALA A 88 -8.71 7.84 -5.37
C ALA A 88 -7.62 7.09 -6.18
N SER A 89 -6.50 6.73 -5.54
CA SER A 89 -5.44 5.97 -6.22
C SER A 89 -5.91 4.59 -6.67
N THR A 90 -6.71 3.91 -5.87
CA THR A 90 -7.25 2.59 -6.23
C THR A 90 -8.21 2.69 -7.41
N ARG A 91 -9.08 3.70 -7.42
CA ARG A 91 -9.99 3.96 -8.55
C ARG A 91 -9.22 4.27 -9.83
N ALA A 92 -8.25 5.19 -9.78
CA ALA A 92 -7.46 5.56 -10.95
C ALA A 92 -6.67 4.36 -11.53
N VAL A 93 -6.11 3.50 -10.67
CA VAL A 93 -5.46 2.25 -11.12
C VAL A 93 -6.47 1.30 -11.75
N GLY A 94 -7.64 1.13 -11.13
CA GLY A 94 -8.70 0.29 -11.67
C GLY A 94 -9.20 0.77 -13.04
N GLU A 95 -9.38 2.08 -13.22
CA GLU A 95 -9.75 2.69 -14.49
C GLU A 95 -8.68 2.48 -15.56
N ALA A 96 -7.40 2.65 -15.21
CA ALA A 96 -6.29 2.40 -16.12
C ALA A 96 -6.22 0.93 -16.57
N ILE A 97 -6.44 -0.01 -15.65
CA ILE A 97 -6.49 -1.45 -15.95
C ILE A 97 -7.69 -1.78 -16.85
N ALA A 98 -8.86 -1.21 -16.54
CA ALA A 98 -10.07 -1.43 -17.32
C ALA A 98 -9.97 -0.88 -18.77
N ALA A 99 -9.21 0.20 -18.96
CA ALA A 99 -8.98 0.82 -20.27
C ALA A 99 -7.82 0.17 -21.05
N ALA A 100 -7.04 -0.71 -20.45
CA ALA A 100 -5.90 -1.36 -21.08
C ALA A 100 -6.35 -2.34 -22.17
N GLY A 101 -5.71 -2.29 -23.34
CA GLY A 101 -5.92 -3.27 -24.42
C GLY A 101 -5.42 -4.67 -24.04
N LYS A 102 -4.37 -4.73 -23.22
CA LYS A 102 -3.85 -5.93 -22.61
C LYS A 102 -3.70 -5.72 -21.09
N PRO A 103 -4.77 -5.97 -20.32
CA PRO A 103 -4.74 -5.74 -18.87
C PRO A 103 -3.75 -6.66 -18.17
N PRO A 104 -3.19 -6.22 -17.02
CA PRO A 104 -2.28 -7.04 -16.22
C PRO A 104 -2.98 -8.29 -15.67
N ALA A 105 -2.25 -9.39 -15.60
CA ALA A 105 -2.76 -10.64 -15.04
C ALA A 105 -3.09 -10.50 -13.53
N VAL A 106 -2.31 -9.69 -12.81
CA VAL A 106 -2.45 -9.54 -11.36
C VAL A 106 -2.36 -8.06 -10.95
N TRP A 107 -3.28 -7.67 -10.09
CA TRP A 107 -3.26 -6.41 -9.35
C TRP A 107 -3.12 -6.68 -7.86
N LEU A 108 -1.95 -6.39 -7.29
CA LEU A 108 -1.70 -6.40 -5.86
C LEU A 108 -2.00 -5.00 -5.31
N GLN A 109 -2.86 -4.94 -4.32
CA GLN A 109 -3.26 -3.70 -3.66
C GLN A 109 -2.73 -3.69 -2.23
N ALA A 110 -2.01 -2.64 -1.84
CA ALA A 110 -1.67 -2.44 -0.45
C ALA A 110 -2.94 -2.38 0.40
N GLY A 111 -2.90 -3.02 1.53
CA GLY A 111 -3.91 -3.04 2.57
C GLY A 111 -3.26 -2.93 3.93
N THR A 112 -3.99 -3.23 4.99
CA THR A 112 -3.46 -3.16 6.35
C THR A 112 -4.07 -4.23 7.25
N ALA A 113 -3.23 -4.86 8.09
CA ALA A 113 -3.68 -5.80 9.11
C ALA A 113 -4.51 -5.12 10.22
N THR A 114 -4.53 -3.79 10.31
CA THR A 114 -5.41 -3.08 11.26
C THR A 114 -6.91 -3.19 10.94
N ILE A 115 -7.27 -3.87 9.87
CA ILE A 115 -8.67 -4.23 9.57
C ILE A 115 -9.20 -5.28 10.56
N TYR A 116 -8.32 -6.09 11.12
CA TYR A 116 -8.71 -7.16 12.04
C TYR A 116 -8.98 -6.64 13.44
N ALA A 117 -9.89 -7.31 14.13
CA ALA A 117 -10.14 -7.10 15.55
C ALA A 117 -8.93 -7.53 16.38
N GLU A 118 -8.70 -6.78 17.48
CA GLU A 118 -7.69 -7.16 18.47
C GLU A 118 -8.16 -8.42 19.23
N ARG A 119 -7.36 -9.47 19.20
CA ARG A 119 -7.63 -10.72 19.90
C ARG A 119 -6.32 -11.40 20.33
N GLU A 120 -6.37 -12.11 21.45
CA GLU A 120 -5.23 -12.86 22.00
C GLU A 120 -5.45 -14.38 22.02
N ASP A 121 -6.63 -14.85 21.62
CA ASP A 121 -7.09 -16.24 21.70
C ASP A 121 -6.81 -17.04 20.41
N ALA A 122 -6.66 -16.37 19.28
CA ALA A 122 -6.33 -17.00 18.00
C ALA A 122 -5.69 -15.99 17.02
N ASP A 123 -5.06 -16.51 15.98
CA ASP A 123 -4.52 -15.71 14.88
C ASP A 123 -5.64 -15.14 14.00
N ASN A 124 -5.36 -14.04 13.32
CA ASN A 124 -6.22 -13.49 12.29
C ASN A 124 -5.63 -13.84 10.92
N ASP A 125 -6.17 -14.87 10.31
CA ASP A 125 -5.88 -15.27 8.94
C ASP A 125 -6.92 -14.71 7.94
N GLU A 126 -6.80 -15.07 6.67
CA GLU A 126 -7.69 -14.59 5.61
C GLU A 126 -9.08 -15.23 5.66
N GLU A 127 -9.24 -16.40 6.28
CA GLU A 127 -10.49 -17.18 6.29
C GLU A 127 -11.27 -16.99 7.60
N THR A 128 -10.58 -17.00 8.73
CA THR A 128 -11.19 -17.01 10.07
C THR A 128 -10.95 -15.72 10.85
N GLY A 129 -10.10 -14.83 10.35
CA GLY A 129 -9.77 -13.57 10.98
C GLY A 129 -10.99 -12.67 11.14
N GLN A 130 -11.19 -12.15 12.34
CA GLN A 130 -12.33 -11.28 12.64
C GLN A 130 -12.05 -9.86 12.19
N ILE A 131 -12.92 -9.35 11.31
CA ILE A 131 -12.88 -7.95 10.89
C ILE A 131 -13.48 -7.10 12.02
N ASP A 132 -12.77 -6.03 12.42
CA ASP A 132 -13.26 -5.09 13.42
C ASP A 132 -14.47 -4.31 12.89
N GLY A 133 -15.41 -4.01 13.77
CA GLY A 133 -16.63 -3.25 13.42
C GLY A 133 -16.33 -1.80 13.08
N LEU A 134 -17.08 -1.26 12.10
CA LEU A 134 -16.95 0.13 11.64
C LEU A 134 -17.06 1.14 12.78
N GLY A 135 -16.05 1.99 12.91
CA GLY A 135 -16.11 3.21 13.72
C GLY A 135 -16.15 3.03 15.23
N LYS A 136 -16.05 1.80 15.73
CA LYS A 136 -16.09 1.50 17.16
C LYS A 136 -14.67 1.26 17.69
N GLY A 137 -14.39 1.80 18.88
CA GLY A 137 -13.11 1.59 19.56
C GLY A 137 -11.97 2.52 19.13
N ARG A 138 -10.81 2.29 19.71
CA ARG A 138 -9.60 3.12 19.56
C ARG A 138 -9.10 3.20 18.12
N TRP A 139 -9.30 2.16 17.34
CA TRP A 139 -8.80 2.01 15.97
C TRP A 139 -9.88 2.21 14.91
N GLY A 140 -11.09 2.62 15.28
CA GLY A 140 -12.25 2.72 14.39
C GLY A 140 -11.99 3.48 13.10
N PHE A 141 -11.21 4.57 13.12
CA PHE A 141 -10.84 5.28 11.90
C PHE A 141 -9.93 4.43 11.00
N SER A 142 -8.95 3.73 11.55
CA SER A 142 -8.04 2.91 10.75
C SER A 142 -8.77 1.74 10.10
N THR A 143 -9.70 1.13 10.82
CA THR A 143 -10.57 0.07 10.31
C THR A 143 -11.50 0.59 9.22
N GLU A 144 -12.11 1.77 9.41
CA GLU A 144 -12.93 2.42 8.37
C GLU A 144 -12.13 2.65 7.08
N VAL A 145 -10.90 3.17 7.20
CA VAL A 145 -10.01 3.38 6.05
C VAL A 145 -9.73 2.06 5.35
N ALA A 146 -9.41 1.00 6.09
CA ALA A 146 -9.11 -0.32 5.53
C ALA A 146 -10.31 -0.90 4.76
N LEU A 147 -11.51 -0.89 5.36
CA LEU A 147 -12.72 -1.41 4.75
C LEU A 147 -13.10 -0.65 3.47
N ARG A 148 -13.05 0.69 3.49
CA ARG A 148 -13.35 1.50 2.31
C ARG A 148 -12.30 1.33 1.21
N TRP A 149 -11.05 1.12 1.58
CA TRP A 149 -9.97 0.86 0.64
C TRP A 149 -10.15 -0.48 -0.07
N GLU A 150 -10.42 -1.56 0.67
CA GLU A 150 -10.70 -2.87 0.10
C GLU A 150 -11.98 -2.87 -0.74
N ALA A 151 -13.02 -2.16 -0.30
CA ALA A 151 -14.24 -1.98 -1.09
C ALA A 151 -13.97 -1.27 -2.44
N ALA A 152 -13.08 -0.29 -2.48
CA ALA A 152 -12.69 0.37 -3.73
C ALA A 152 -11.99 -0.59 -4.71
N LEU A 153 -11.16 -1.51 -4.21
CA LEU A 153 -10.55 -2.57 -5.03
C LEU A 153 -11.60 -3.57 -5.52
N ALA A 154 -12.46 -4.05 -4.62
CA ALA A 154 -13.49 -5.04 -4.94
C ALA A 154 -14.42 -4.53 -6.06
N ASN A 155 -14.82 -3.26 -5.99
CA ASN A 155 -15.73 -2.63 -6.94
C ASN A 155 -15.04 -2.18 -8.26
N ALA A 156 -13.73 -2.32 -8.42
CA ALA A 156 -13.05 -1.97 -9.66
C ALA A 156 -13.48 -2.93 -10.80
N PRO A 157 -13.91 -2.39 -11.98
CA PRO A 157 -14.43 -3.20 -13.09
C PRO A 157 -13.29 -3.81 -13.91
N THR A 158 -12.52 -4.71 -13.32
CA THR A 158 -11.33 -5.33 -13.93
C THR A 158 -11.47 -6.87 -13.95
N PRO A 159 -12.43 -7.44 -14.72
CA PRO A 159 -12.78 -8.86 -14.65
C PRO A 159 -11.66 -9.80 -15.15
N GLN A 160 -10.74 -9.31 -15.97
CA GLN A 160 -9.62 -10.10 -16.52
C GLN A 160 -8.37 -10.04 -15.63
N THR A 161 -8.40 -9.26 -14.55
CA THR A 161 -7.26 -9.06 -13.64
C THR A 161 -7.55 -9.68 -12.27
N ARG A 162 -6.72 -10.61 -11.83
CA ARG A 162 -6.79 -11.14 -10.47
C ARG A 162 -6.42 -10.05 -9.47
N LYS A 163 -7.36 -9.69 -8.59
CA LYS A 163 -7.18 -8.71 -7.52
C LYS A 163 -6.76 -9.39 -6.23
N VAL A 164 -5.75 -8.87 -5.55
CA VAL A 164 -5.26 -9.38 -4.26
C VAL A 164 -4.97 -8.21 -3.32
N THR A 165 -5.57 -8.21 -2.14
CA THR A 165 -5.23 -7.26 -1.07
C THR A 165 -4.09 -7.80 -0.22
N LEU A 166 -3.06 -6.98 -0.02
CA LEU A 166 -1.92 -7.29 0.85
C LEU A 166 -2.14 -6.63 2.22
N ARG A 167 -2.73 -7.32 3.16
CA ARG A 167 -2.98 -6.85 4.54
C ARG A 167 -1.69 -6.85 5.34
N SER A 168 -0.86 -5.84 5.10
CA SER A 168 0.45 -5.74 5.74
C SER A 168 0.32 -5.20 7.17
N ALA A 169 1.06 -5.79 8.09
CA ALA A 169 1.34 -5.23 9.40
C ALA A 169 2.48 -4.19 9.30
N MET A 170 3.28 -4.04 10.34
CA MET A 170 4.40 -3.11 10.35
C MET A 170 5.55 -3.66 9.52
N THR A 171 5.84 -3.02 8.38
CA THR A 171 6.94 -3.44 7.50
C THR A 171 8.28 -3.04 8.09
N MET A 172 9.10 -4.02 8.43
CA MET A 172 10.46 -3.84 8.91
C MET A 172 11.45 -3.82 7.74
N SER A 173 12.33 -2.83 7.72
CA SER A 173 13.38 -2.70 6.72
C SER A 173 14.64 -2.11 7.34
N PRO A 174 15.84 -2.56 6.95
CA PRO A 174 17.10 -1.96 7.40
C PRO A 174 17.36 -0.57 6.82
N ASP A 175 16.61 -0.16 5.80
CA ASP A 175 16.74 1.14 5.18
C ASP A 175 16.29 2.26 6.14
N ARG A 176 16.97 3.42 6.03
CA ARG A 176 16.65 4.58 6.86
C ARG A 176 15.25 5.12 6.62
N GLY A 177 14.66 5.73 7.65
CA GLY A 177 13.37 6.41 7.58
C GLY A 177 12.15 5.50 7.78
N GLY A 178 12.35 4.20 8.05
CA GLY A 178 11.29 3.28 8.41
C GLY A 178 11.10 3.10 9.91
N VAL A 179 10.07 2.33 10.28
CA VAL A 179 9.77 2.04 11.69
C VAL A 179 10.93 1.33 12.38
N PHE A 180 11.58 0.39 11.69
CA PHE A 180 12.73 -0.33 12.23
C PHE A 180 13.89 0.62 12.58
N ASP A 181 14.19 1.60 11.72
CA ASP A 181 15.23 2.60 11.96
C ASP A 181 14.96 3.42 13.23
N VAL A 182 13.69 3.83 13.42
CA VAL A 182 13.25 4.55 14.63
C VAL A 182 13.41 3.65 15.87
N LEU A 183 12.92 2.42 15.84
CA LEU A 183 13.01 1.48 16.96
C LEU A 183 14.47 1.15 17.31
N LEU A 184 15.29 0.90 16.29
CA LEU A 184 16.73 0.65 16.48
C LEU A 184 17.42 1.88 17.09
N GLY A 185 17.05 3.10 16.66
CA GLY A 185 17.56 4.33 17.25
C GLY A 185 17.20 4.49 18.72
N LEU A 186 15.99 4.07 19.14
CA LEU A 186 15.58 4.06 20.54
C LEU A 186 16.39 3.03 21.34
N VAL A 187 16.52 1.81 20.82
CA VAL A 187 17.29 0.74 21.49
C VAL A 187 18.76 1.18 21.72
N ARG A 188 19.40 1.77 20.70
CA ARG A 188 20.77 2.28 20.80
C ARG A 188 20.97 3.38 21.83
N ARG A 189 19.90 4.08 22.21
CA ARG A 189 19.88 5.11 23.27
C ARG A 189 19.46 4.58 24.65
N GLY A 190 19.32 3.25 24.80
CA GLY A 190 18.85 2.63 26.05
C GLY A 190 17.36 2.79 26.30
N LEU A 191 16.58 3.27 25.32
CA LEU A 191 15.13 3.46 25.40
C LEU A 191 14.35 2.29 24.78
N GLY A 192 15.01 1.17 24.49
CA GLY A 192 14.37 -0.06 24.05
C GLY A 192 13.70 -0.77 25.23
N GLY A 193 12.65 -1.52 24.93
CA GLY A 193 11.94 -2.28 25.94
C GLY A 193 10.78 -3.08 25.34
N ARG A 194 10.12 -3.85 26.21
CA ARG A 194 8.95 -4.61 25.84
C ARG A 194 7.76 -3.68 25.59
N ALA A 195 7.11 -3.82 24.44
CA ALA A 195 5.88 -3.11 24.14
C ALA A 195 4.69 -3.90 24.72
N GLY A 196 3.87 -3.24 25.55
CA GLY A 196 2.70 -3.86 26.17
C GLY A 196 3.05 -5.14 26.96
N THR A 197 2.31 -6.22 26.73
CA THR A 197 2.54 -7.54 27.33
C THR A 197 3.71 -8.28 26.67
N GLY A 198 4.14 -7.87 25.48
CA GLY A 198 5.13 -8.58 24.66
C GLY A 198 4.62 -9.89 24.06
N ARG A 199 3.30 -10.04 23.96
CA ARG A 199 2.62 -11.23 23.41
C ARG A 199 2.04 -10.99 22.02
N GLN A 200 2.33 -9.81 21.46
CA GLN A 200 1.91 -9.45 20.10
C GLN A 200 2.70 -10.24 19.06
#